data_e1928182a7835eb69236366493c7053d
#
_entry.id   e1928182a7835eb69236366493c7053d
#
_cell.length_a   1.000
_cell.length_b   1.000
_cell.length_c   1.000
_cell.angle_alpha   90.00
_cell.angle_beta   90.00
_cell.angle_gamma   90.00
#
_symmetry.space_group_name_H-M   'P 1'
#
loop_
_entity.id
_entity.type
_entity.pdbx_description
1 polymer ?
#
loop_
_entity_poly.entity_id
_entity_poly.type
_entity_poly.pdbx_seq_one_letter_code
_entity_poly.pdbx_strand_id
1 'polypeptide(L)'
;MDRIAHKFVVVNGLKIHLAEVGNESSPVVVFVHGFPEIWYTWRHQMIAVADAGFRAISLDCRGYGLSDPPPVTEKFGFSDIVDDILAIIDSLGIDKIFLISKDSGAFSMFLFTLHYPARVKGAISLGIPYAPFGQPEFLTALPEGFYINRWREPGRAEADFGRLDAKTVVRNIYILFSRSEIPIAAENQEIMDIVEPSTPLPSWFTEEDLSVYGSFYEKSGFLNSLKVPYRSLEEIYNDVKDPLIKNPMLLVAPEKDYVLKFPGMGDVIKSGMVHQFASDLEIEYMPEGSHFIQEQFPDKVNALIIAFLHKHC
;
A
#
# COMPACT_ATOMS: atom_id res chain seq x y z
N MET A 1 -12.92 -7.31 -15.39
CA MET A 1 -11.95 -8.27 -14.78
C MET A 1 -11.31 -9.14 -15.84
N ASP A 2 -12.05 -9.67 -16.82
CA ASP A 2 -11.54 -10.60 -17.87
C ASP A 2 -10.40 -10.06 -18.76
N ARG A 3 -10.12 -8.75 -18.68
CA ARG A 3 -9.03 -8.10 -19.42
C ARG A 3 -7.68 -8.17 -18.70
N ILE A 4 -7.68 -8.45 -17.39
CA ILE A 4 -6.46 -8.50 -16.59
C ILE A 4 -5.87 -9.91 -16.69
N ALA A 5 -4.68 -9.99 -17.25
CA ALA A 5 -3.92 -11.23 -17.34
C ALA A 5 -3.09 -11.48 -16.09
N HIS A 6 -2.88 -12.74 -15.76
CA HIS A 6 -2.11 -13.15 -14.59
C HIS A 6 -0.89 -13.94 -15.02
N LYS A 7 0.27 -13.60 -14.50
CA LYS A 7 1.52 -14.31 -14.75
C LYS A 7 2.39 -14.35 -13.49
N PHE A 8 3.44 -15.15 -13.57
CA PHE A 8 4.42 -15.24 -12.50
C PHE A 8 5.81 -14.98 -13.06
N VAL A 9 6.62 -14.29 -12.26
CA VAL A 9 8.06 -14.12 -12.52
C VAL A 9 8.84 -14.69 -11.33
N VAL A 10 10.02 -15.23 -11.60
CA VAL A 10 10.91 -15.69 -10.52
C VAL A 10 12.03 -14.67 -10.37
N VAL A 11 12.02 -13.97 -9.25
CA VAL A 11 13.00 -12.95 -8.91
C VAL A 11 13.43 -13.11 -7.46
N ASN A 12 14.69 -12.86 -7.15
CA ASN A 12 15.25 -12.96 -5.80
C ASN A 12 14.93 -14.31 -5.10
N GLY A 13 14.82 -15.39 -5.86
CA GLY A 13 14.50 -16.72 -5.34
C GLY A 13 13.01 -16.98 -5.04
N LEU A 14 12.13 -16.02 -5.31
CA LEU A 14 10.70 -16.10 -5.06
C LEU A 14 9.92 -16.04 -6.37
N LYS A 15 8.81 -16.77 -6.43
CA LYS A 15 7.83 -16.70 -7.50
C LYS A 15 6.82 -15.62 -7.18
N ILE A 16 6.92 -14.48 -7.84
CA ILE A 16 6.06 -13.31 -7.63
C ILE A 16 4.93 -13.30 -8.65
N HIS A 17 3.72 -13.13 -8.18
CA HIS A 17 2.51 -12.98 -8.97
C HIS A 17 2.37 -11.56 -9.49
N LEU A 18 2.04 -11.43 -10.78
CA LEU A 18 1.73 -10.17 -11.45
C LEU A 18 0.37 -10.23 -12.11
N ALA A 19 -0.44 -9.21 -11.89
CA ALA A 19 -1.62 -8.89 -12.68
C ALA A 19 -1.24 -7.81 -13.69
N GLU A 20 -1.66 -7.96 -14.95
CA GLU A 20 -1.23 -7.08 -16.03
C GLU A 20 -2.35 -6.80 -17.02
N VAL A 21 -2.42 -5.55 -17.51
CA VAL A 21 -3.33 -5.14 -18.59
C VAL A 21 -2.73 -3.98 -19.38
N GLY A 22 -3.04 -3.90 -20.66
CA GLY A 22 -2.53 -2.88 -21.58
C GLY A 22 -1.56 -3.45 -22.61
N ASN A 23 -1.06 -2.58 -23.49
CA ASN A 23 -0.14 -2.99 -24.55
C ASN A 23 1.29 -3.07 -24.02
N GLU A 24 2.02 -4.13 -24.33
CA GLU A 24 3.41 -4.36 -23.89
C GLU A 24 4.37 -3.23 -24.27
N SER A 25 4.13 -2.53 -25.37
CA SER A 25 4.96 -1.41 -25.85
C SER A 25 4.62 -0.05 -25.23
N SER A 26 3.54 0.02 -24.44
CA SER A 26 3.09 1.26 -23.80
C SER A 26 3.95 1.62 -22.59
N PRO A 27 3.99 2.92 -22.20
CA PRO A 27 4.63 3.32 -20.93
C PRO A 27 4.05 2.56 -19.74
N VAL A 28 4.94 2.13 -18.84
CA VAL A 28 4.57 1.20 -17.76
C VAL A 28 4.23 1.92 -16.49
N VAL A 29 3.14 1.49 -15.86
CA VAL A 29 2.71 1.89 -14.52
C VAL A 29 2.72 0.67 -13.61
N VAL A 30 3.49 0.72 -12.54
CA VAL A 30 3.58 -0.34 -11.52
C VAL A 30 2.80 0.09 -10.28
N PHE A 31 1.90 -0.78 -9.83
CA PHE A 31 1.07 -0.58 -8.65
C PHE A 31 1.58 -1.43 -7.49
N VAL A 32 1.77 -0.80 -6.32
CA VAL A 32 2.24 -1.46 -5.09
C VAL A 32 1.19 -1.29 -4.00
N HIS A 33 0.62 -2.40 -3.55
CA HIS A 33 -0.43 -2.41 -2.53
C HIS A 33 0.14 -2.33 -1.11
N GLY A 34 -0.73 -2.05 -0.14
CA GLY A 34 -0.46 -2.12 1.29
C GLY A 34 -1.10 -3.33 1.99
N PHE A 35 -1.45 -3.17 3.26
CA PHE A 35 -2.09 -4.19 4.07
C PHE A 35 -3.55 -3.79 4.41
N PRO A 36 -4.53 -4.69 4.34
CA PRO A 36 -4.48 -6.11 3.96
C PRO A 36 -4.81 -6.32 2.47
N GLU A 37 -4.20 -5.53 1.62
CA GLU A 37 -4.51 -5.53 0.20
C GLU A 37 -3.68 -6.57 -0.57
N ILE A 38 -4.02 -6.73 -1.83
CA ILE A 38 -3.36 -7.54 -2.86
C ILE A 38 -3.50 -6.80 -4.19
N TRP A 39 -2.98 -7.33 -5.29
CA TRP A 39 -3.13 -6.74 -6.62
C TRP A 39 -4.57 -6.26 -6.94
N TYR A 40 -5.58 -6.94 -6.38
CA TYR A 40 -7.00 -6.73 -6.65
C TYR A 40 -7.50 -5.33 -6.24
N THR A 41 -6.86 -4.71 -5.27
CA THR A 41 -7.17 -3.34 -4.85
C THR A 41 -7.07 -2.34 -5.99
N TRP A 42 -6.21 -2.64 -6.98
CA TRP A 42 -5.94 -1.78 -8.12
C TRP A 42 -6.77 -2.08 -9.37
N ARG A 43 -7.72 -3.03 -9.31
CA ARG A 43 -8.49 -3.52 -10.46
C ARG A 43 -9.14 -2.41 -11.30
N HIS A 44 -9.66 -1.37 -10.65
CA HIS A 44 -10.29 -0.24 -11.32
C HIS A 44 -9.26 0.69 -11.97
N GLN A 45 -8.17 0.98 -11.25
CA GLN A 45 -7.09 1.84 -11.72
C GLN A 45 -6.34 1.20 -12.89
N MET A 46 -6.05 -0.10 -12.82
CA MET A 46 -5.37 -0.84 -13.87
C MET A 46 -6.13 -0.78 -15.21
N ILE A 47 -7.44 -1.00 -15.17
CA ILE A 47 -8.28 -0.94 -16.38
C ILE A 47 -8.30 0.48 -16.95
N ALA A 48 -8.53 1.49 -16.10
CA ALA A 48 -8.60 2.89 -16.53
C ALA A 48 -7.26 3.39 -17.12
N VAL A 49 -6.15 3.01 -16.50
CA VAL A 49 -4.79 3.34 -16.95
C VAL A 49 -4.48 2.67 -18.29
N ALA A 50 -4.92 1.41 -18.47
CA ALA A 50 -4.77 0.70 -19.75
C ALA A 50 -5.61 1.34 -20.87
N ASP A 51 -6.84 1.77 -20.56
CA ASP A 51 -7.70 2.48 -21.50
C ASP A 51 -7.14 3.86 -21.89
N ALA A 52 -6.33 4.46 -21.00
CA ALA A 52 -5.60 5.70 -21.26
C ALA A 52 -4.28 5.51 -22.03
N GLY A 53 -3.96 4.28 -22.48
CA GLY A 53 -2.82 4.00 -23.34
C GLY A 53 -1.54 3.58 -22.61
N PHE A 54 -1.62 3.21 -21.35
CA PHE A 54 -0.49 2.72 -20.55
C PHE A 54 -0.53 1.19 -20.38
N ARG A 55 0.58 0.62 -19.93
CA ARG A 55 0.67 -0.78 -19.49
C ARG A 55 0.66 -0.80 -17.96
N ALA A 56 -0.39 -1.34 -17.37
CA ALA A 56 -0.56 -1.45 -15.93
C ALA A 56 -0.07 -2.82 -15.43
N ILE A 57 0.80 -2.82 -14.45
CA ILE A 57 1.31 -4.02 -13.77
C ILE A 57 1.10 -3.84 -12.27
N SER A 58 0.39 -4.75 -11.62
CA SER A 58 0.27 -4.82 -10.17
C SER A 58 0.86 -6.13 -9.66
N LEU A 59 1.74 -6.05 -8.66
CA LEU A 59 2.28 -7.25 -8.04
C LEU A 59 1.49 -7.61 -6.77
N ASP A 60 1.44 -8.90 -6.43
CA ASP A 60 1.27 -9.28 -5.03
C ASP A 60 2.66 -9.23 -4.39
N CYS A 61 2.85 -8.39 -3.38
CA CYS A 61 4.12 -8.32 -2.66
C CYS A 61 4.49 -9.70 -2.07
N ARG A 62 5.78 -9.94 -1.83
CA ARG A 62 6.26 -11.20 -1.22
C ARG A 62 5.45 -11.55 0.04
N GLY A 63 4.93 -12.79 0.09
CA GLY A 63 4.11 -13.26 1.19
C GLY A 63 2.64 -12.81 1.18
N TYR A 64 2.20 -12.15 0.12
CA TYR A 64 0.81 -11.77 -0.11
C TYR A 64 0.21 -12.54 -1.30
N GLY A 65 -1.08 -12.71 -1.28
CA GLY A 65 -1.87 -13.16 -2.42
C GLY A 65 -1.39 -14.48 -3.00
N LEU A 66 -0.94 -14.46 -4.26
CA LEU A 66 -0.41 -15.62 -4.98
C LEU A 66 1.12 -15.67 -5.04
N SER A 67 1.81 -14.68 -4.47
CA SER A 67 3.26 -14.66 -4.42
C SER A 67 3.81 -15.59 -3.34
N ASP A 68 4.99 -16.14 -3.59
CA ASP A 68 5.68 -16.99 -2.61
C ASP A 68 5.98 -16.19 -1.33
N PRO A 69 5.85 -16.81 -0.17
CA PRO A 69 6.38 -16.26 1.06
C PRO A 69 7.91 -16.38 1.10
N PRO A 70 8.62 -15.39 1.67
CA PRO A 70 10.04 -15.57 1.96
C PRO A 70 10.22 -16.67 3.03
N PRO A 71 11.42 -17.26 3.15
CA PRO A 71 11.72 -18.25 4.18
C PRO A 71 11.34 -17.75 5.58
N VAL A 72 10.75 -18.61 6.42
CA VAL A 72 10.22 -18.22 7.74
C VAL A 72 11.29 -17.59 8.65
N THR A 73 12.53 -18.04 8.53
CA THR A 73 13.69 -17.57 9.30
C THR A 73 14.29 -16.27 8.77
N GLU A 74 13.88 -15.83 7.59
CA GLU A 74 14.42 -14.65 6.94
C GLU A 74 13.74 -13.39 7.48
N LYS A 75 14.56 -12.43 7.90
CA LYS A 75 14.09 -11.07 8.12
C LYS A 75 13.98 -10.39 6.76
N PHE A 76 12.87 -9.76 6.49
CA PHE A 76 12.68 -8.94 5.31
C PHE A 76 11.90 -7.67 5.64
N GLY A 77 12.10 -6.64 4.85
CA GLY A 77 11.53 -5.32 5.05
C GLY A 77 11.11 -4.66 3.75
N PHE A 78 10.95 -3.35 3.80
CA PHE A 78 10.54 -2.54 2.63
C PHE A 78 11.60 -2.56 1.51
N SER A 79 12.89 -2.64 1.86
CA SER A 79 13.99 -2.73 0.88
C SER A 79 13.93 -3.99 0.04
N ASP A 80 13.47 -5.12 0.61
CA ASP A 80 13.30 -6.36 -0.15
C ASP A 80 12.19 -6.24 -1.21
N ILE A 81 11.13 -5.47 -0.92
CA ILE A 81 10.08 -5.17 -1.91
C ILE A 81 10.64 -4.25 -3.01
N VAL A 82 11.52 -3.30 -2.66
CA VAL A 82 12.24 -2.47 -3.63
C VAL A 82 13.07 -3.32 -4.58
N ASP A 83 13.83 -4.28 -4.04
CA ASP A 83 14.65 -5.20 -4.83
C ASP A 83 13.80 -6.12 -5.72
N ASP A 84 12.62 -6.55 -5.25
CA ASP A 84 11.67 -7.30 -6.07
C ASP A 84 11.15 -6.46 -7.24
N ILE A 85 10.73 -5.22 -6.99
CA ILE A 85 10.26 -4.32 -8.05
C ILE A 85 11.36 -4.11 -9.10
N LEU A 86 12.60 -3.86 -8.68
CA LEU A 86 13.74 -3.68 -9.59
C LEU A 86 13.96 -4.94 -10.43
N ALA A 87 14.04 -6.10 -9.79
CA ALA A 87 14.27 -7.37 -10.48
C ALA A 87 13.11 -7.72 -11.44
N ILE A 88 11.86 -7.40 -11.08
CA ILE A 88 10.69 -7.58 -11.95
C ILE A 88 10.82 -6.73 -13.21
N ILE A 89 11.05 -5.42 -13.09
CA ILE A 89 11.12 -4.52 -14.25
C ILE A 89 12.33 -4.86 -15.12
N ASP A 90 13.46 -5.29 -14.54
CA ASP A 90 14.64 -5.76 -15.27
C ASP A 90 14.35 -7.06 -16.05
N SER A 91 13.67 -8.02 -15.43
CA SER A 91 13.28 -9.28 -16.06
C SER A 91 12.31 -9.09 -17.23
N LEU A 92 11.53 -8.02 -17.21
CA LEU A 92 10.59 -7.64 -18.26
C LEU A 92 11.20 -6.68 -19.31
N GLY A 93 12.47 -6.30 -19.17
CA GLY A 93 13.16 -5.36 -20.06
C GLY A 93 12.61 -3.94 -20.02
N ILE A 94 12.04 -3.52 -18.87
CA ILE A 94 11.43 -2.21 -18.68
C ILE A 94 12.49 -1.25 -18.13
N ASP A 95 12.76 -0.17 -18.85
CA ASP A 95 13.76 0.85 -18.45
C ASP A 95 13.23 1.80 -17.38
N LYS A 96 12.06 2.39 -17.62
CA LYS A 96 11.45 3.39 -16.71
C LYS A 96 9.99 3.11 -16.47
N ILE A 97 9.54 3.42 -15.24
CA ILE A 97 8.17 3.21 -14.80
C ILE A 97 7.58 4.45 -14.13
N PHE A 98 6.25 4.52 -14.11
CA PHE A 98 5.53 5.24 -13.08
C PHE A 98 5.24 4.29 -11.91
N LEU A 99 5.28 4.80 -10.69
CA LEU A 99 4.95 4.03 -9.48
C LEU A 99 3.70 4.62 -8.82
N ILE A 100 2.74 3.76 -8.50
CA ILE A 100 1.53 4.16 -7.78
C ILE A 100 1.38 3.25 -6.57
N SER A 101 1.18 3.85 -5.42
CA SER A 101 1.10 3.10 -4.18
C SER A 101 0.16 3.72 -3.15
N LYS A 102 -0.16 2.95 -2.14
CA LYS A 102 -0.88 3.40 -0.95
C LYS A 102 -0.45 2.64 0.29
N ASP A 103 -0.88 3.10 1.47
CA ASP A 103 -0.60 2.47 2.75
C ASP A 103 0.89 2.10 2.88
N SER A 104 1.22 0.95 3.41
CA SER A 104 2.61 0.49 3.56
C SER A 104 3.37 0.33 2.24
N GLY A 105 2.68 0.10 1.12
CA GLY A 105 3.29 0.08 -0.21
C GLY A 105 3.95 1.41 -0.60
N ALA A 106 3.48 2.53 -0.03
CA ALA A 106 4.05 3.85 -0.26
C ALA A 106 5.52 3.94 0.21
N PHE A 107 5.87 3.28 1.29
CA PHE A 107 7.26 3.28 1.78
C PHE A 107 8.22 2.58 0.81
N SER A 108 7.83 1.45 0.23
CA SER A 108 8.63 0.79 -0.81
C SER A 108 8.74 1.66 -2.07
N MET A 109 7.68 2.37 -2.46
CA MET A 109 7.70 3.31 -3.59
C MET A 109 8.66 4.47 -3.33
N PHE A 110 8.63 5.08 -2.12
CA PHE A 110 9.54 6.18 -1.77
C PHE A 110 10.99 5.71 -1.78
N LEU A 111 11.29 4.56 -1.16
CA LEU A 111 12.64 3.98 -1.18
C LEU A 111 13.10 3.66 -2.60
N PHE A 112 12.25 3.07 -3.44
CA PHE A 112 12.58 2.80 -4.83
C PHE A 112 12.93 4.10 -5.58
N THR A 113 12.12 5.16 -5.39
CA THR A 113 12.33 6.45 -6.04
C THR A 113 13.64 7.12 -5.58
N LEU A 114 14.00 6.97 -4.31
CA LEU A 114 15.26 7.47 -3.75
C LEU A 114 16.49 6.71 -4.24
N HIS A 115 16.40 5.37 -4.29
CA HIS A 115 17.53 4.52 -4.67
C HIS A 115 17.72 4.45 -6.18
N TYR A 116 16.64 4.52 -6.97
CA TYR A 116 16.64 4.34 -8.41
C TYR A 116 15.93 5.48 -9.16
N PRO A 117 16.27 6.77 -8.89
CA PRO A 117 15.54 7.91 -9.47
C PRO A 117 15.54 7.91 -11.00
N ALA A 118 16.59 7.37 -11.64
CA ALA A 118 16.68 7.26 -13.09
C ALA A 118 15.69 6.26 -13.70
N ARG A 119 15.14 5.32 -12.89
CA ARG A 119 14.16 4.32 -13.28
C ARG A 119 12.71 4.81 -13.12
N VAL A 120 12.48 5.97 -12.51
CA VAL A 120 11.16 6.52 -12.19
C VAL A 120 10.85 7.73 -13.06
N LYS A 121 9.73 7.70 -13.79
CA LYS A 121 9.18 8.85 -14.52
C LYS A 121 8.40 9.78 -13.59
N GLY A 122 7.65 9.20 -12.64
CA GLY A 122 6.87 9.89 -11.64
C GLY A 122 6.26 8.90 -10.65
N ALA A 123 5.87 9.39 -9.48
CA ALA A 123 5.32 8.58 -8.40
C ALA A 123 4.03 9.17 -7.84
N ILE A 124 3.06 8.31 -7.51
CA ILE A 124 1.77 8.72 -6.91
C ILE A 124 1.58 7.97 -5.61
N SER A 125 1.36 8.71 -4.52
CA SER A 125 0.98 8.17 -3.22
C SER A 125 -0.46 8.48 -2.90
N LEU A 126 -1.23 7.46 -2.52
CA LEU A 126 -2.59 7.63 -2.03
C LEU A 126 -2.59 7.54 -0.48
N GLY A 127 -2.81 8.68 0.17
CA GLY A 127 -2.97 8.79 1.62
C GLY A 127 -1.69 9.02 2.42
N ILE A 128 -0.57 8.43 2.02
CA ILE A 128 0.68 8.51 2.80
C ILE A 128 1.59 9.60 2.25
N PRO A 129 1.85 10.68 2.99
CA PRO A 129 2.82 11.69 2.59
C PRO A 129 4.25 11.17 2.74
N TYR A 130 5.15 11.60 1.85
CA TYR A 130 6.56 11.35 2.03
C TYR A 130 7.13 12.33 3.08
N ALA A 131 7.53 11.79 4.21
CA ALA A 131 8.15 12.53 5.30
C ALA A 131 9.18 11.64 6.00
N PRO A 132 10.47 11.72 5.61
CA PRO A 132 11.53 10.87 6.14
C PRO A 132 12.03 11.39 7.50
N PHE A 133 11.10 11.59 8.44
CA PHE A 133 11.47 11.86 9.82
C PHE A 133 12.03 10.56 10.42
N GLY A 134 12.90 10.69 11.41
CA GLY A 134 13.42 9.56 12.18
C GLY A 134 12.33 8.66 12.75
N GLN A 135 12.69 7.79 13.67
CA GLN A 135 11.76 6.83 14.30
C GLN A 135 10.33 7.39 14.39
N PRO A 136 9.31 6.67 13.91
CA PRO A 136 7.95 7.19 13.91
C PRO A 136 7.53 7.52 15.35
N GLU A 137 7.73 8.77 15.76
CA GLU A 137 7.39 9.25 17.12
C GLU A 137 5.94 8.96 17.48
N PHE A 138 5.05 8.85 16.46
CA PHE A 138 3.67 8.48 16.68
C PHE A 138 3.51 7.08 17.29
N LEU A 139 4.45 6.15 17.09
CA LEU A 139 4.39 4.81 17.70
C LEU A 139 4.47 4.86 19.23
N THR A 140 5.19 5.85 19.76
CA THR A 140 5.33 6.04 21.20
C THR A 140 4.33 7.06 21.77
N ALA A 141 3.79 7.92 20.91
CA ALA A 141 2.82 8.95 21.28
C ALA A 141 1.37 8.40 21.40
N LEU A 142 1.09 7.25 20.79
CA LEU A 142 -0.23 6.61 20.86
C LEU A 142 -0.27 5.52 21.94
N PRO A 143 -1.47 5.26 22.54
CA PRO A 143 -1.59 4.33 23.65
C PRO A 143 -1.25 2.89 23.23
N GLU A 144 -1.00 2.03 24.23
CA GLU A 144 -0.66 0.61 24.03
C GLU A 144 -1.70 -0.14 23.19
N GLY A 145 -3.00 0.21 23.30
CA GLY A 145 -4.08 -0.33 22.46
C GLY A 145 -4.07 0.08 21.00
N PHE A 146 -3.16 0.96 20.57
CA PHE A 146 -3.02 1.35 19.17
C PHE A 146 -2.67 0.15 18.28
N TYR A 147 -3.39 -0.02 17.17
CA TYR A 147 -3.31 -1.22 16.36
C TYR A 147 -1.88 -1.55 15.88
N ILE A 148 -1.08 -0.54 15.51
CA ILE A 148 0.31 -0.78 15.09
C ILE A 148 1.13 -1.34 16.27
N ASN A 149 0.97 -0.80 17.48
CA ASN A 149 1.66 -1.29 18.66
C ASN A 149 1.30 -2.76 18.96
N ARG A 150 0.02 -3.13 18.81
CA ARG A 150 -0.45 -4.51 18.97
C ARG A 150 0.08 -5.45 17.90
N TRP A 151 0.05 -5.02 16.63
CA TRP A 151 0.42 -5.89 15.50
C TRP A 151 1.92 -5.99 15.25
N ARG A 152 2.70 -5.03 15.76
CA ARG A 152 4.18 -5.14 15.72
C ARG A 152 4.73 -6.16 16.72
N GLU A 153 3.99 -6.47 17.78
CA GLU A 153 4.38 -7.48 18.77
C GLU A 153 4.30 -8.88 18.15
N PRO A 154 5.44 -9.62 18.08
CA PRO A 154 5.46 -10.94 17.47
C PRO A 154 4.50 -11.91 18.16
N GLY A 155 3.65 -12.56 17.37
CA GLY A 155 2.67 -13.54 17.85
C GLY A 155 1.33 -12.95 18.29
N ARG A 156 1.24 -11.66 18.60
CA ARG A 156 0.00 -11.04 19.09
C ARG A 156 -1.06 -10.93 18.01
N ALA A 157 -0.71 -10.33 16.87
CA ALA A 157 -1.64 -10.23 15.74
C ALA A 157 -2.00 -11.62 15.19
N GLU A 158 -1.05 -12.55 15.15
CA GLU A 158 -1.30 -13.93 14.73
C GLU A 158 -2.28 -14.64 15.66
N ALA A 159 -2.19 -14.40 16.97
CA ALA A 159 -3.14 -14.95 17.94
C ALA A 159 -4.52 -14.30 17.83
N ASP A 160 -4.59 -12.98 17.61
CA ASP A 160 -5.84 -12.24 17.42
C ASP A 160 -6.56 -12.70 16.15
N PHE A 161 -5.86 -12.75 15.02
CA PHE A 161 -6.42 -13.15 13.74
C PHE A 161 -6.76 -14.65 13.71
N GLY A 162 -5.95 -15.48 14.36
CA GLY A 162 -6.15 -16.94 14.44
C GLY A 162 -7.44 -17.38 15.14
N ARG A 163 -8.14 -16.48 15.82
CA ARG A 163 -9.47 -16.73 16.41
C ARG A 163 -10.61 -16.72 15.38
N LEU A 164 -10.33 -16.20 14.17
CA LEU A 164 -11.31 -15.91 13.13
C LEU A 164 -10.89 -16.57 11.81
N ASP A 165 -11.85 -16.78 10.91
CA ASP A 165 -11.53 -17.12 9.53
C ASP A 165 -10.94 -15.90 8.78
N ALA A 166 -10.20 -16.17 7.71
CA ALA A 166 -9.49 -15.12 6.96
C ALA A 166 -10.45 -14.06 6.40
N LYS A 167 -11.64 -14.45 5.96
CA LYS A 167 -12.65 -13.54 5.43
C LYS A 167 -13.12 -12.57 6.51
N THR A 168 -13.35 -13.06 7.73
CA THR A 168 -13.76 -12.23 8.87
C THR A 168 -12.66 -11.27 9.30
N VAL A 169 -11.39 -11.69 9.29
CA VAL A 169 -10.24 -10.78 9.56
C VAL A 169 -10.21 -9.63 8.55
N VAL A 170 -10.24 -9.94 7.26
CA VAL A 170 -10.25 -8.92 6.20
C VAL A 170 -11.46 -7.99 6.34
N ARG A 171 -12.65 -8.54 6.56
CA ARG A 171 -13.87 -7.77 6.81
C ARG A 171 -13.68 -6.74 7.92
N ASN A 172 -13.17 -7.18 9.06
CA ASN A 172 -12.98 -6.32 10.22
C ASN A 172 -11.96 -5.22 9.95
N ILE A 173 -10.86 -5.52 9.26
CA ILE A 173 -9.85 -4.51 8.90
C ILE A 173 -10.43 -3.49 7.93
N TYR A 174 -11.17 -3.91 6.89
CA TYR A 174 -11.81 -2.97 5.95
C TYR A 174 -12.83 -2.07 6.65
N ILE A 175 -13.61 -2.59 7.60
CA ILE A 175 -14.52 -1.78 8.42
C ILE A 175 -13.74 -0.78 9.28
N LEU A 176 -12.70 -1.22 10.00
CA LEU A 176 -11.92 -0.36 10.90
C LEU A 176 -11.23 0.77 10.13
N PHE A 177 -10.53 0.44 9.07
CA PHE A 177 -9.73 1.41 8.33
C PHE A 177 -10.57 2.32 7.41
N SER A 178 -11.84 1.98 7.16
CA SER A 178 -12.78 2.87 6.49
C SER A 178 -13.36 3.94 7.41
N ARG A 179 -13.18 3.80 8.72
CA ARG A 179 -13.55 4.83 9.70
C ARG A 179 -12.52 5.95 9.71
N SER A 180 -12.94 7.11 10.18
CA SER A 180 -12.03 8.24 10.37
C SER A 180 -11.31 8.23 11.72
N GLU A 181 -11.50 7.22 12.55
CA GLU A 181 -10.92 7.08 13.88
C GLU A 181 -9.72 6.13 13.83
N ILE A 182 -8.67 6.45 14.61
CA ILE A 182 -7.53 5.57 14.81
C ILE A 182 -8.01 4.32 15.56
N PRO A 183 -7.76 3.09 15.05
CA PRO A 183 -8.13 1.87 15.77
C PRO A 183 -7.29 1.71 17.05
N ILE A 184 -7.96 1.81 18.20
CA ILE A 184 -7.35 1.66 19.53
C ILE A 184 -8.21 0.69 20.33
N ALA A 185 -7.64 -0.46 20.69
CA ALA A 185 -8.29 -1.45 21.52
C ALA A 185 -8.24 -1.04 23.00
N ALA A 186 -9.27 -1.37 23.76
CA ALA A 186 -9.26 -1.24 25.22
C ALA A 186 -8.30 -2.28 25.86
N GLU A 187 -8.04 -2.13 27.15
CA GLU A 187 -7.10 -2.99 27.88
C GLU A 187 -7.41 -4.50 27.75
N ASN A 188 -8.71 -4.84 27.75
CA ASN A 188 -9.20 -6.23 27.69
C ASN A 188 -9.69 -6.63 26.30
N GLN A 189 -9.28 -5.92 25.24
CA GLN A 189 -9.67 -6.16 23.87
C GLN A 189 -8.45 -6.36 22.99
N GLU A 190 -8.59 -7.17 21.96
CA GLU A 190 -7.70 -7.15 20.80
C GLU A 190 -8.35 -6.34 19.65
N ILE A 191 -7.59 -6.09 18.60
CA ILE A 191 -8.05 -5.19 17.51
C ILE A 191 -9.27 -5.79 16.80
N MET A 192 -9.31 -7.10 16.62
CA MET A 192 -10.43 -7.75 15.96
C MET A 192 -11.74 -7.69 16.78
N ASP A 193 -11.66 -7.42 18.08
CA ASP A 193 -12.84 -7.27 18.96
C ASP A 193 -13.51 -5.89 18.86
N ILE A 194 -12.87 -4.91 18.17
CA ILE A 194 -13.44 -3.56 18.00
C ILE A 194 -14.64 -3.56 17.03
N VAL A 195 -14.73 -4.56 16.17
CA VAL A 195 -15.79 -4.67 15.17
C VAL A 195 -16.84 -5.67 15.62
N GLU A 196 -18.05 -5.14 15.86
CA GLU A 196 -19.20 -5.99 16.14
C GLU A 196 -19.58 -6.85 14.91
N PRO A 197 -19.96 -8.11 15.10
CA PRO A 197 -20.36 -9.01 13.98
C PRO A 197 -21.47 -8.43 13.11
N SER A 198 -22.37 -7.64 13.68
CA SER A 198 -23.51 -7.00 13.00
C SER A 198 -23.13 -5.72 12.23
N THR A 199 -21.90 -5.20 12.38
CA THR A 199 -21.47 -4.00 11.66
C THR A 199 -21.49 -4.26 10.15
N PRO A 200 -22.18 -3.44 9.33
CA PRO A 200 -22.21 -3.65 7.89
C PRO A 200 -20.85 -3.32 7.25
N LEU A 201 -20.61 -3.91 6.10
CA LEU A 201 -19.49 -3.50 5.23
C LEU A 201 -19.66 -2.04 4.81
N PRO A 202 -18.54 -1.33 4.51
CA PRO A 202 -18.59 -0.07 3.81
C PRO A 202 -19.41 -0.21 2.51
N SER A 203 -20.27 0.75 2.20
CA SER A 203 -21.22 0.65 1.07
C SER A 203 -20.59 0.46 -0.31
N TRP A 204 -19.32 0.79 -0.44
CA TRP A 204 -18.52 0.65 -1.66
C TRP A 204 -17.75 -0.68 -1.74
N PHE A 205 -17.69 -1.46 -0.65
CA PHE A 205 -17.00 -2.74 -0.56
C PHE A 205 -18.02 -3.88 -0.51
N THR A 206 -18.07 -4.71 -1.54
CA THR A 206 -19.09 -5.72 -1.71
C THR A 206 -18.73 -7.06 -1.04
N GLU A 207 -19.74 -7.93 -0.84
CA GLU A 207 -19.50 -9.32 -0.40
C GLU A 207 -18.69 -10.14 -1.41
N GLU A 208 -18.76 -9.79 -2.69
CA GLU A 208 -17.93 -10.40 -3.73
C GLU A 208 -16.47 -9.98 -3.56
N ASP A 209 -16.18 -8.68 -3.39
CA ASP A 209 -14.84 -8.18 -3.12
C ASP A 209 -14.26 -8.84 -1.86
N LEU A 210 -15.03 -8.86 -0.79
CA LEU A 210 -14.63 -9.51 0.46
C LEU A 210 -14.32 -11.01 0.27
N SER A 211 -15.07 -11.70 -0.57
CA SER A 211 -14.84 -13.13 -0.86
C SER A 211 -13.57 -13.34 -1.66
N VAL A 212 -13.24 -12.42 -2.58
CA VAL A 212 -11.96 -12.45 -3.30
C VAL A 212 -10.80 -12.30 -2.32
N TYR A 213 -10.77 -11.24 -1.51
CA TYR A 213 -9.71 -11.04 -0.51
C TYR A 213 -9.59 -12.20 0.47
N GLY A 214 -10.73 -12.67 1.02
CA GLY A 214 -10.76 -13.82 1.94
C GLY A 214 -10.10 -15.05 1.34
N SER A 215 -10.44 -15.40 0.09
CA SER A 215 -9.88 -16.57 -0.60
C SER A 215 -8.35 -16.50 -0.82
N PHE A 216 -7.79 -15.31 -0.99
CA PHE A 216 -6.34 -15.12 -1.09
C PHE A 216 -5.68 -15.29 0.28
N TYR A 217 -6.25 -14.69 1.33
CA TYR A 217 -5.71 -14.79 2.68
C TYR A 217 -5.89 -16.17 3.31
N GLU A 218 -6.89 -16.96 2.92
CA GLU A 218 -6.98 -18.39 3.27
C GLU A 218 -5.76 -19.17 2.79
N LYS A 219 -5.15 -18.78 1.67
CA LYS A 219 -3.97 -19.43 1.10
C LYS A 219 -2.67 -18.90 1.66
N SER A 220 -2.50 -17.57 1.67
CA SER A 220 -1.25 -16.91 2.09
C SER A 220 -1.10 -16.81 3.62
N GLY A 221 -2.20 -16.80 4.34
CA GLY A 221 -2.23 -16.42 5.75
C GLY A 221 -1.80 -14.96 5.98
N PHE A 222 -1.65 -14.57 7.24
CA PHE A 222 -1.28 -13.21 7.63
C PHE A 222 0.15 -13.08 8.17
N LEU A 223 0.85 -14.18 8.42
CA LEU A 223 2.16 -14.16 9.08
C LEU A 223 3.18 -13.26 8.37
N ASN A 224 3.30 -13.41 7.06
CA ASN A 224 4.30 -12.65 6.29
C ASN A 224 3.81 -11.23 6.02
N SER A 225 2.53 -11.04 5.77
CA SER A 225 1.94 -9.74 5.51
C SER A 225 1.95 -8.79 6.73
N LEU A 226 2.15 -9.30 7.95
CA LEU A 226 2.35 -8.51 9.16
C LEU A 226 3.80 -8.04 9.37
N LYS A 227 4.77 -8.71 8.74
CA LYS A 227 6.21 -8.41 8.96
C LYS A 227 6.57 -7.03 8.41
N VAL A 228 6.27 -6.75 7.16
CA VAL A 228 6.72 -5.52 6.50
C VAL A 228 6.02 -4.28 7.05
N PRO A 229 4.66 -4.19 7.10
CA PRO A 229 4.03 -2.94 7.48
C PRO A 229 4.17 -2.59 8.97
N TYR A 230 4.45 -3.56 9.84
CA TYR A 230 4.45 -3.30 11.29
C TYR A 230 5.78 -3.55 11.98
N ARG A 231 6.55 -4.56 11.57
CA ARG A 231 7.76 -5.00 12.28
C ARG A 231 9.05 -4.45 11.68
N SER A 232 8.99 -3.80 10.49
CA SER A 232 10.13 -3.15 9.85
C SER A 232 9.98 -1.62 9.73
N LEU A 233 8.96 -1.02 10.35
CA LEU A 233 8.72 0.43 10.31
C LEU A 233 9.91 1.26 10.81
N GLU A 234 10.60 0.78 11.84
CA GLU A 234 11.71 1.49 12.48
C GLU A 234 12.97 1.56 11.59
N GLU A 235 13.04 0.71 10.57
CA GLU A 235 14.24 0.56 9.72
C GLU A 235 14.09 1.23 8.35
N ILE A 236 12.91 1.79 8.02
CA ILE A 236 12.56 2.22 6.65
C ILE A 236 13.60 3.13 6.01
N TYR A 237 14.09 4.14 6.73
CA TYR A 237 14.99 5.15 6.17
C TYR A 237 16.42 5.11 6.72
N ASN A 238 16.81 4.04 7.42
CA ASN A 238 18.13 3.94 8.05
C ASN A 238 19.29 4.10 7.07
N ASP A 239 19.15 3.62 5.84
CA ASP A 239 20.18 3.64 4.80
C ASP A 239 20.05 4.81 3.82
N VAL A 240 19.07 5.69 4.01
CA VAL A 240 18.83 6.83 3.11
C VAL A 240 19.75 7.99 3.46
N LYS A 241 20.72 8.29 2.57
CA LYS A 241 21.71 9.36 2.77
C LYS A 241 21.19 10.73 2.33
N ASP A 242 20.49 10.79 1.20
CA ASP A 242 19.84 12.01 0.69
C ASP A 242 18.33 11.73 0.60
N PRO A 243 17.54 12.26 1.53
CA PRO A 243 16.12 11.98 1.60
C PRO A 243 15.29 12.83 0.63
N LEU A 244 15.90 13.55 -0.32
CA LEU A 244 15.16 14.40 -1.25
C LEU A 244 14.73 13.64 -2.51
N ILE A 245 13.42 13.47 -2.69
CA ILE A 245 12.84 12.99 -3.95
C ILE A 245 12.75 14.17 -4.93
N LYS A 246 13.37 14.02 -6.11
CA LYS A 246 13.40 15.02 -7.19
C LYS A 246 12.49 14.66 -8.35
N ASN A 247 12.03 13.42 -8.43
CA ASN A 247 11.10 12.98 -9.45
C ASN A 247 9.72 13.63 -9.24
N PRO A 248 8.94 13.85 -10.31
CA PRO A 248 7.57 14.30 -10.17
C PRO A 248 6.75 13.39 -9.23
N MET A 249 6.04 14.00 -8.30
CA MET A 249 5.19 13.28 -7.35
C MET A 249 3.80 13.88 -7.26
N LEU A 250 2.81 13.02 -7.08
CA LEU A 250 1.45 13.39 -6.69
C LEU A 250 1.10 12.71 -5.36
N LEU A 251 0.68 13.51 -4.39
CA LEU A 251 0.01 13.03 -3.19
C LEU A 251 -1.49 13.27 -3.33
N VAL A 252 -2.28 12.20 -3.36
CA VAL A 252 -3.73 12.29 -3.18
C VAL A 252 -4.02 12.13 -1.69
N ALA A 253 -4.51 13.20 -1.05
CA ALA A 253 -4.73 13.28 0.39
C ALA A 253 -6.21 13.11 0.73
N PRO A 254 -6.66 11.92 1.19
CA PRO A 254 -8.03 11.69 1.61
C PRO A 254 -8.23 12.24 3.02
N GLU A 255 -9.06 13.30 3.17
CA GLU A 255 -9.13 14.05 4.42
C GLU A 255 -9.82 13.29 5.57
N LYS A 256 -10.55 12.20 5.28
CA LYS A 256 -11.14 11.30 6.27
C LYS A 256 -10.28 10.07 6.58
N ASP A 257 -9.10 9.95 5.98
CA ASP A 257 -8.18 8.87 6.32
C ASP A 257 -7.69 9.01 7.77
N TYR A 258 -7.87 7.95 8.55
CA TYR A 258 -7.45 7.92 9.95
C TYR A 258 -5.93 8.09 10.13
N VAL A 259 -5.14 7.73 9.12
CA VAL A 259 -3.67 7.88 9.12
C VAL A 259 -3.27 9.36 9.25
N LEU A 260 -4.07 10.28 8.69
CA LEU A 260 -3.81 11.73 8.84
C LEU A 260 -4.02 12.24 10.27
N LYS A 261 -4.63 11.43 11.13
CA LYS A 261 -4.78 11.72 12.58
C LYS A 261 -3.62 11.22 13.42
N PHE A 262 -2.66 10.48 12.84
CA PHE A 262 -1.44 10.15 13.58
C PHE A 262 -0.70 11.44 13.92
N PRO A 263 -0.11 11.53 15.14
CA PRO A 263 0.62 12.71 15.57
C PRO A 263 1.62 13.19 14.51
N GLY A 264 1.46 14.44 14.07
CA GLY A 264 2.31 15.08 13.08
C GLY A 264 1.98 14.75 11.59
N MET A 265 1.25 13.67 11.29
CA MET A 265 1.04 13.24 9.91
C MET A 265 0.22 14.23 9.07
N GLY A 266 -0.90 14.70 9.61
CA GLY A 266 -1.72 15.72 8.93
C GLY A 266 -1.04 17.10 8.89
N ASP A 267 -0.27 17.42 9.92
CA ASP A 267 0.41 18.71 10.04
C ASP A 267 1.54 18.88 9.03
N VAL A 268 2.25 17.80 8.70
CA VAL A 268 3.32 17.80 7.71
C VAL A 268 2.82 18.17 6.32
N ILE A 269 1.59 17.77 5.97
CA ILE A 269 0.95 18.15 4.71
C ILE A 269 0.49 19.61 4.78
N LYS A 270 -0.29 19.97 5.83
CA LYS A 270 -0.89 21.30 5.97
C LYS A 270 0.13 22.41 6.09
N SER A 271 1.27 22.16 6.74
CA SER A 271 2.36 23.12 6.86
C SER A 271 3.19 23.29 5.59
N GLY A 272 2.99 22.40 4.60
CA GLY A 272 3.81 22.36 3.39
C GLY A 272 5.21 21.77 3.62
N MET A 273 5.49 21.19 4.78
CA MET A 273 6.80 20.60 5.10
C MET A 273 7.17 19.45 4.16
N VAL A 274 6.17 18.75 3.61
CA VAL A 274 6.36 17.68 2.60
C VAL A 274 7.17 18.16 1.38
N HIS A 275 7.07 19.44 1.00
CA HIS A 275 7.82 20.01 -0.13
C HIS A 275 9.33 20.12 0.14
N GLN A 276 9.76 20.04 1.39
CA GLN A 276 11.20 20.02 1.73
C GLN A 276 11.84 18.69 1.33
N PHE A 277 11.04 17.61 1.24
CA PHE A 277 11.50 16.25 0.96
C PHE A 277 11.10 15.74 -0.43
N ALA A 278 10.15 16.40 -1.09
CA ALA A 278 9.74 16.11 -2.46
C ALA A 278 9.61 17.45 -3.22
N SER A 279 10.64 17.76 -4.03
CA SER A 279 10.78 19.11 -4.62
C SER A 279 9.80 19.39 -5.76
N ASP A 280 9.29 18.35 -6.43
CA ASP A 280 8.30 18.44 -7.52
C ASP A 280 7.04 17.65 -7.09
N LEU A 281 6.35 18.16 -6.06
CA LEU A 281 5.18 17.52 -5.45
C LEU A 281 3.92 18.33 -5.73
N GLU A 282 2.94 17.65 -6.30
CA GLU A 282 1.55 18.10 -6.39
C GLU A 282 0.72 17.44 -5.26
N ILE A 283 -0.22 18.19 -4.69
CA ILE A 283 -1.12 17.65 -3.64
C ILE A 283 -2.57 17.88 -4.06
N GLU A 284 -3.33 16.80 -4.15
CA GLU A 284 -4.76 16.82 -4.43
C GLU A 284 -5.54 16.33 -3.22
N TYR A 285 -6.41 17.18 -2.68
CA TYR A 285 -7.22 16.84 -1.53
C TYR A 285 -8.53 16.20 -1.94
N MET A 286 -8.92 15.13 -1.25
CA MET A 286 -10.22 14.48 -1.42
C MET A 286 -10.99 14.50 -0.09
N PRO A 287 -11.86 15.51 0.14
CA PRO A 287 -12.51 15.75 1.44
C PRO A 287 -13.36 14.60 1.96
N GLU A 288 -13.92 13.79 1.04
CA GLU A 288 -14.79 12.66 1.38
C GLU A 288 -14.03 11.32 1.44
N GLY A 289 -12.76 11.30 1.02
CA GLY A 289 -11.94 10.10 0.91
C GLY A 289 -11.54 9.54 2.27
N SER A 290 -11.68 8.24 2.44
CA SER A 290 -11.14 7.45 3.55
C SER A 290 -9.91 6.66 3.10
N HIS A 291 -9.42 5.76 3.95
CA HIS A 291 -8.19 5.02 3.72
C HIS A 291 -8.14 4.24 2.39
N PHE A 292 -9.24 3.61 1.98
CA PHE A 292 -9.33 2.82 0.73
C PHE A 292 -9.87 3.66 -0.44
N ILE A 293 -9.31 4.84 -0.65
CA ILE A 293 -9.84 5.86 -1.57
C ILE A 293 -9.93 5.37 -3.02
N GLN A 294 -9.01 4.49 -3.47
CA GLN A 294 -8.97 3.93 -4.81
C GLN A 294 -10.14 2.97 -5.11
N GLU A 295 -10.68 2.35 -4.06
CA GLU A 295 -11.87 1.49 -4.14
C GLU A 295 -13.14 2.28 -3.84
N GLN A 296 -13.06 3.28 -2.95
CA GLN A 296 -14.20 4.10 -2.55
C GLN A 296 -14.64 5.09 -3.64
N PHE A 297 -13.68 5.71 -4.33
CA PHE A 297 -13.93 6.70 -5.38
C PHE A 297 -13.09 6.42 -6.64
N PRO A 298 -13.26 5.25 -7.28
CA PRO A 298 -12.37 4.80 -8.35
C PRO A 298 -12.30 5.80 -9.51
N ASP A 299 -13.42 6.37 -9.93
CA ASP A 299 -13.47 7.29 -11.08
C ASP A 299 -12.71 8.60 -10.81
N LYS A 300 -12.83 9.15 -9.59
CA LYS A 300 -12.09 10.36 -9.20
C LYS A 300 -10.61 10.11 -9.13
N VAL A 301 -10.20 9.00 -8.49
CA VAL A 301 -8.79 8.61 -8.38
C VAL A 301 -8.20 8.30 -9.75
N ASN A 302 -8.94 7.60 -10.62
CA ASN A 302 -8.53 7.32 -12.00
C ASN A 302 -8.25 8.60 -12.77
N ALA A 303 -9.14 9.61 -12.67
CA ALA A 303 -8.95 10.89 -13.35
C ALA A 303 -7.67 11.61 -12.91
N LEU A 304 -7.38 11.64 -11.61
CA LEU A 304 -6.15 12.23 -11.06
C LEU A 304 -4.90 11.49 -11.54
N ILE A 305 -4.92 10.16 -11.46
CA ILE A 305 -3.82 9.31 -11.93
C ILE A 305 -3.54 9.56 -13.41
N ILE A 306 -4.55 9.49 -14.26
CA ILE A 306 -4.41 9.64 -15.71
C ILE A 306 -3.90 11.04 -16.08
N ALA A 307 -4.39 12.08 -15.42
CA ALA A 307 -3.92 13.45 -15.63
C ALA A 307 -2.42 13.57 -15.31
N PHE A 308 -1.98 13.04 -14.17
CA PHE A 308 -0.57 13.02 -13.78
C PHE A 308 0.30 12.22 -14.78
N LEU A 309 -0.15 11.02 -15.16
CA LEU A 309 0.58 10.17 -16.11
C LEU A 309 0.80 10.86 -17.46
N HIS A 310 -0.24 11.50 -18.02
CA HIS A 310 -0.12 12.22 -19.29
C HIS A 310 0.77 13.48 -19.20
N LYS A 311 0.78 14.14 -18.04
CA LYS A 311 1.62 15.32 -17.81
C LYS A 311 3.11 15.00 -17.83
N HIS A 312 3.49 13.77 -17.37
CA HIS A 312 4.87 13.37 -17.16
C HIS A 312 5.34 12.21 -18.06
N CYS A 313 4.56 11.82 -19.07
CA CYS A 313 4.88 10.71 -19.98
C CYS A 313 5.97 11.06 -21.02
#